data_975132b036ae7d0ec92ae4d1965fc047
#
_entry.id   975132b036ae7d0ec92ae4d1965fc047
#
_cell.length_a   1.000
_cell.length_b   1.000
_cell.length_c   1.000
_cell.angle_alpha   90.00
_cell.angle_beta   90.00
_cell.angle_gamma   90.00
#
_symmetry.space_group_name_H-M   'P 1'
#
loop_
_entity.id
_entity.type
_entity.pdbx_description
1 polymer ?
#
loop_
_entity_poly.entity_id
_entity_poly.type
_entity_poly.pdbx_seq_one_letter_code
_entity_poly.pdbx_strand_id
1 'polypeptide(L)'
;KIMQTFKEYHEDGEHERVKERIAILPGGFKPPTRGHFLAMQDLLNDAERGIVYIGKGERDGIDATKSKAIWDIYKNYLSKPTEVHLSPISPVKDTYDYALDNKEVDIIVGAGGPRKLKGDTFTDGDMKRYESFIKNKDKYPHVTLKEIESKEDIKGEVVRAAIKANIDDALINYFPDMSETDKDAIKSILTA
;
A
#
# COMPACT_ATOMS: atom_id res chain seq x y z
N LYS A 1 -12.63 -45.53 -24.05
CA LYS A 1 -11.61 -44.62 -24.63
C LYS A 1 -11.58 -43.23 -23.96
N ILE A 2 -12.68 -42.75 -23.41
CA ILE A 2 -12.76 -41.43 -22.74
C ILE A 2 -12.25 -41.49 -21.30
N MET A 3 -12.30 -42.66 -20.62
CA MET A 3 -11.80 -42.81 -19.26
C MET A 3 -10.28 -42.96 -19.14
N GLN A 4 -9.58 -43.35 -20.20
CA GLN A 4 -8.11 -43.42 -20.20
C GLN A 4 -7.44 -42.07 -20.27
N THR A 5 -8.09 -41.09 -20.92
CA THR A 5 -7.58 -39.73 -21.03
C THR A 5 -7.66 -38.96 -19.71
N PHE A 6 -8.56 -39.31 -18.81
CA PHE A 6 -8.70 -38.64 -17.52
C PHE A 6 -7.66 -39.10 -16.48
N LYS A 7 -7.14 -40.34 -16.63
CA LYS A 7 -6.13 -40.86 -15.73
C LYS A 7 -4.71 -40.37 -16.05
N GLU A 8 -4.42 -40.13 -17.33
CA GLU A 8 -3.15 -39.57 -17.77
C GLU A 8 -2.98 -38.07 -17.41
N TYR A 9 -4.08 -37.34 -17.22
CA TYR A 9 -4.05 -35.92 -16.84
C TYR A 9 -3.74 -35.69 -15.36
N HIS A 10 -3.80 -36.72 -14.51
CA HIS A 10 -3.55 -36.62 -13.08
C HIS A 10 -2.17 -37.08 -12.63
N GLU A 11 -1.37 -37.70 -13.51
CA GLU A 11 -0.05 -38.21 -13.14
C GLU A 11 1.15 -37.34 -13.59
N ASP A 12 0.93 -36.36 -14.47
CA ASP A 12 1.99 -35.47 -14.98
C ASP A 12 1.76 -34.00 -14.59
N GLY A 13 1.64 -33.71 -13.32
CA GLY A 13 1.55 -32.31 -12.97
C GLY A 13 1.49 -32.06 -11.48
N GLU A 14 2.61 -32.05 -10.81
CA GLU A 14 2.82 -30.99 -9.83
C GLU A 14 2.68 -29.65 -10.58
N HIS A 15 1.44 -29.21 -10.81
CA HIS A 15 1.20 -27.82 -11.10
C HIS A 15 1.75 -27.08 -9.89
N GLU A 16 2.94 -26.48 -10.02
CA GLU A 16 3.41 -25.47 -9.11
C GLU A 16 2.23 -24.51 -8.92
N ARG A 17 1.60 -24.59 -7.77
CA ARG A 17 0.55 -23.62 -7.41
C ARG A 17 1.25 -22.28 -7.46
N VAL A 18 0.91 -21.47 -8.46
CA VAL A 18 1.37 -20.08 -8.51
C VAL A 18 1.00 -19.47 -7.17
N LYS A 19 2.00 -19.10 -6.36
CA LYS A 19 1.77 -18.48 -5.06
C LYS A 19 0.96 -17.20 -5.26
N GLU A 20 -0.04 -17.01 -4.40
CA GLU A 20 -0.72 -15.74 -4.32
C GLU A 20 0.28 -14.64 -3.99
N ARG A 21 0.16 -13.48 -4.64
CA ARG A 21 0.96 -12.30 -4.37
C ARG A 21 0.09 -11.24 -3.70
N ILE A 22 0.63 -10.68 -2.64
CA ILE A 22 -0.04 -9.67 -1.84
C ILE A 22 0.82 -8.41 -1.82
N ALA A 23 0.22 -7.28 -2.19
CA ALA A 23 0.86 -5.98 -2.10
C ALA A 23 0.51 -5.31 -0.78
N ILE A 24 1.52 -4.84 -0.05
CA ILE A 24 1.34 -4.10 1.22
C ILE A 24 1.88 -2.69 1.04
N LEU A 25 1.04 -1.70 1.33
CA LEU A 25 1.43 -0.30 1.40
C LEU A 25 1.23 0.21 2.83
N PRO A 26 2.29 0.28 3.63
CA PRO A 26 2.25 0.88 4.95
C PRO A 26 2.56 2.39 4.89
N GLY A 27 1.93 3.17 5.74
CA GLY A 27 2.21 4.59 5.82
C GLY A 27 1.37 5.35 6.84
N GLY A 28 1.65 6.63 6.99
CA GLY A 28 0.90 7.53 7.86
C GLY A 28 -0.37 8.09 7.21
N PHE A 29 -0.27 8.50 5.96
CA PHE A 29 -1.39 8.98 5.13
C PHE A 29 -2.21 10.11 5.77
N LYS A 30 -1.61 11.25 6.01
CA LYS A 30 -2.28 12.40 6.66
C LYS A 30 -2.35 13.65 5.76
N PRO A 31 -3.23 13.65 4.74
CA PRO A 31 -4.16 12.60 4.29
C PRO A 31 -3.55 11.65 3.25
N PRO A 32 -4.25 10.56 2.88
CA PRO A 32 -3.93 9.80 1.67
C PRO A 32 -4.13 10.68 0.43
N THR A 33 -3.13 10.75 -0.44
CA THR A 33 -3.13 11.60 -1.64
C THR A 33 -3.20 10.79 -2.92
N ARG A 34 -3.29 11.48 -4.07
CA ARG A 34 -3.18 10.85 -5.40
C ARG A 34 -1.88 10.05 -5.54
N GLY A 35 -0.77 10.55 -5.00
CA GLY A 35 0.51 9.82 -5.03
C GLY A 35 0.42 8.46 -4.32
N HIS A 36 -0.21 8.41 -3.16
CA HIS A 36 -0.45 7.16 -2.42
C HIS A 36 -1.39 6.20 -3.18
N PHE A 37 -2.45 6.75 -3.76
CA PHE A 37 -3.38 5.97 -4.60
C PHE A 37 -2.66 5.34 -5.79
N LEU A 38 -1.89 6.12 -6.53
CA LEU A 38 -1.13 5.65 -7.70
C LEU A 38 -0.05 4.63 -7.28
N ALA A 39 0.60 4.83 -6.14
CA ALA A 39 1.57 3.88 -5.60
C ALA A 39 0.92 2.51 -5.31
N MET A 40 -0.25 2.50 -4.68
CA MET A 40 -0.98 1.26 -4.44
C MET A 40 -1.46 0.60 -5.73
N GLN A 41 -1.94 1.38 -6.67
CA GLN A 41 -2.35 0.89 -7.99
C GLN A 41 -1.19 0.24 -8.74
N ASP A 42 0.00 0.84 -8.67
CA ASP A 42 1.21 0.30 -9.28
C ASP A 42 1.65 -1.03 -8.63
N LEU A 43 1.61 -1.11 -7.30
CA LEU A 43 1.88 -2.35 -6.58
C LEU A 43 0.90 -3.47 -6.97
N LEU A 44 -0.38 -3.14 -7.14
CA LEU A 44 -1.44 -4.10 -7.49
C LEU A 44 -1.32 -4.64 -8.92
N ASN A 45 -0.53 -4.02 -9.79
CA ASN A 45 -0.24 -4.58 -11.10
C ASN A 45 0.49 -5.93 -11.02
N ASP A 46 1.22 -6.16 -9.93
CA ASP A 46 2.01 -7.38 -9.69
C ASP A 46 1.44 -8.25 -8.56
N ALA A 47 0.21 -8.00 -8.13
CA ALA A 47 -0.42 -8.72 -7.02
C ALA A 47 -1.89 -9.03 -7.28
N GLU A 48 -2.43 -10.03 -6.62
CA GLU A 48 -3.85 -10.41 -6.71
C GLU A 48 -4.73 -9.63 -5.74
N ARG A 49 -4.17 -9.13 -4.65
CA ARG A 49 -4.86 -8.30 -3.65
C ARG A 49 -3.89 -7.42 -2.90
N GLY A 50 -4.42 -6.44 -2.17
CA GLY A 50 -3.64 -5.48 -1.43
C GLY A 50 -4.05 -5.32 0.02
N ILE A 51 -3.12 -4.78 0.80
CA ILE A 51 -3.33 -4.37 2.19
C ILE A 51 -2.71 -2.98 2.37
N VAL A 52 -3.47 -2.07 2.95
CA VAL A 52 -2.99 -0.76 3.40
C VAL A 52 -2.97 -0.76 4.92
N TYR A 53 -1.82 -0.46 5.52
CA TYR A 53 -1.67 -0.25 6.95
C TYR A 53 -1.49 1.24 7.25
N ILE A 54 -2.37 1.80 8.08
CA ILE A 54 -2.40 3.22 8.41
C ILE A 54 -1.83 3.46 9.80
N GLY A 55 -0.83 4.33 9.90
CA GLY A 55 -0.24 4.74 11.16
C GLY A 55 -1.19 5.57 12.02
N LYS A 56 -1.07 5.37 13.34
CA LYS A 56 -1.73 6.21 14.33
C LYS A 56 -1.13 7.62 14.32
N GLY A 57 -1.80 8.54 14.93
CA GLY A 57 -1.37 9.94 15.03
C GLY A 57 -2.27 10.86 14.24
N GLU A 58 -1.99 12.14 14.39
CA GLU A 58 -2.76 13.22 13.79
C GLU A 58 -1.83 14.28 13.22
N ARG A 59 -2.21 14.85 12.08
CA ARG A 59 -1.58 16.01 11.48
C ARG A 59 -2.66 16.99 11.05
N ASP A 60 -2.65 18.21 11.61
CA ASP A 60 -3.59 19.27 11.23
C ASP A 60 -5.08 18.82 11.25
N GLY A 61 -5.48 18.08 12.27
CA GLY A 61 -6.84 17.57 12.42
C GLY A 61 -7.17 16.32 11.63
N ILE A 62 -6.21 15.78 10.86
CA ILE A 62 -6.38 14.54 10.11
C ILE A 62 -5.78 13.39 10.93
N ASP A 63 -6.64 12.58 11.52
CA ASP A 63 -6.27 11.40 12.28
C ASP A 63 -6.31 10.12 11.45
N ALA A 64 -5.97 8.99 12.08
CA ALA A 64 -5.97 7.70 11.40
C ALA A 64 -7.39 7.26 10.94
N THR A 65 -8.42 7.62 11.69
CA THR A 65 -9.82 7.31 11.34
C THR A 65 -10.25 8.02 10.07
N LYS A 66 -9.90 9.31 9.92
CA LYS A 66 -10.13 10.06 8.69
C LYS A 66 -9.35 9.49 7.52
N SER A 67 -8.08 9.14 7.74
CA SER A 67 -7.25 8.51 6.71
C SER A 67 -7.85 7.19 6.23
N LYS A 68 -8.36 6.37 7.15
CA LYS A 68 -9.04 5.11 6.81
C LYS A 68 -10.31 5.36 6.02
N ALA A 69 -11.13 6.32 6.41
CA ALA A 69 -12.36 6.66 5.70
C ALA A 69 -12.06 7.07 4.24
N ILE A 70 -10.98 7.82 4.01
CA ILE A 70 -10.54 8.19 2.66
C ILE A 70 -10.04 6.98 1.88
N TRP A 71 -9.20 6.13 2.47
CA TRP A 71 -8.74 4.89 1.84
C TRP A 71 -9.90 3.92 1.54
N ASP A 72 -10.93 3.86 2.37
CA ASP A 72 -12.13 3.05 2.12
C ASP A 72 -12.91 3.52 0.89
N ILE A 73 -12.83 4.81 0.55
CA ILE A 73 -13.32 5.35 -0.72
C ILE A 73 -12.37 4.95 -1.86
N TYR A 74 -11.06 5.19 -1.72
CA TYR A 74 -10.06 4.89 -2.75
C TYR A 74 -10.05 3.43 -3.17
N LYS A 75 -10.26 2.49 -2.26
CA LYS A 75 -10.20 1.07 -2.58
C LYS A 75 -11.24 0.65 -3.63
N ASN A 76 -12.35 1.38 -3.76
CA ASN A 76 -13.35 1.12 -4.78
C ASN A 76 -12.89 1.47 -6.20
N TYR A 77 -11.82 2.26 -6.33
CA TYR A 77 -11.19 2.66 -7.58
C TYR A 77 -9.93 1.88 -7.90
N LEU A 78 -9.47 1.03 -6.99
CA LEU A 78 -8.32 0.16 -7.21
C LEU A 78 -8.68 -1.06 -8.06
N SER A 79 -7.73 -1.54 -8.87
CA SER A 79 -7.95 -2.63 -9.82
C SER A 79 -8.12 -4.01 -9.17
N LYS A 80 -7.71 -4.16 -7.92
CA LYS A 80 -7.75 -5.42 -7.17
C LYS A 80 -8.33 -5.21 -5.78
N PRO A 81 -8.91 -6.27 -5.16
CA PRO A 81 -9.40 -6.20 -3.79
C PRO A 81 -8.32 -5.73 -2.82
N THR A 82 -8.65 -4.77 -1.99
CA THR A 82 -7.70 -4.18 -1.03
C THR A 82 -8.36 -4.03 0.33
N GLU A 83 -7.66 -4.50 1.35
CA GLU A 83 -8.04 -4.31 2.75
C GLU A 83 -7.35 -3.05 3.30
N VAL A 84 -8.04 -2.34 4.17
CA VAL A 84 -7.52 -1.12 4.82
C VAL A 84 -7.61 -1.29 6.33
N HIS A 85 -6.47 -1.21 7.01
CA HIS A 85 -6.37 -1.45 8.44
C HIS A 85 -5.68 -0.30 9.17
N LEU A 86 -6.21 0.05 10.34
CA LEU A 86 -5.52 0.89 11.29
C LEU A 86 -4.48 0.07 12.05
N SER A 87 -3.25 0.54 12.11
CA SER A 87 -2.19 -0.10 12.87
C SER A 87 -2.21 0.39 14.33
N PRO A 88 -2.47 -0.49 15.31
CA PRO A 88 -2.57 -0.06 16.71
C PRO A 88 -1.24 0.40 17.29
N ILE A 89 -0.13 -0.11 16.81
CA ILE A 89 1.23 0.27 17.22
C ILE A 89 1.94 1.01 16.09
N SER A 90 2.19 0.33 14.98
CA SER A 90 2.80 0.95 13.80
C SER A 90 2.56 0.11 12.54
N PRO A 91 2.53 0.74 11.35
CA PRO A 91 2.49 0.02 10.07
C PRO A 91 3.71 -0.86 9.86
N VAL A 92 4.88 -0.48 10.38
CA VAL A 92 6.11 -1.28 10.32
C VAL A 92 5.91 -2.60 11.04
N LYS A 93 5.41 -2.57 12.28
CA LYS A 93 5.15 -3.77 13.07
C LYS A 93 4.15 -4.69 12.36
N ASP A 94 3.03 -4.16 11.89
CA ASP A 94 2.00 -4.95 11.23
C ASP A 94 2.52 -5.60 9.94
N THR A 95 3.36 -4.90 9.19
CA THR A 95 3.96 -5.41 7.96
C THR A 95 4.90 -6.58 8.25
N TYR A 96 5.78 -6.47 9.25
CA TYR A 96 6.66 -7.56 9.66
C TYR A 96 5.89 -8.74 10.25
N ASP A 97 4.90 -8.50 11.10
CA ASP A 97 4.06 -9.55 11.67
C ASP A 97 3.30 -10.31 10.58
N TYR A 98 2.73 -9.60 9.61
CA TYR A 98 2.06 -10.22 8.47
C TYR A 98 3.00 -11.11 7.67
N ALA A 99 4.21 -10.64 7.40
CA ALA A 99 5.21 -11.40 6.67
C ALA A 99 5.63 -12.68 7.41
N LEU A 100 5.75 -12.64 8.73
CA LEU A 100 6.07 -13.82 9.54
C LEU A 100 4.93 -14.83 9.60
N ASP A 101 3.69 -14.35 9.63
CA ASP A 101 2.49 -15.18 9.77
C ASP A 101 2.01 -15.75 8.43
N ASN A 102 2.50 -15.25 7.30
CA ASN A 102 2.04 -15.61 5.95
C ASN A 102 3.21 -15.97 5.02
N LYS A 103 3.94 -17.03 5.35
CA LYS A 103 5.11 -17.47 4.58
C LYS A 103 4.75 -18.25 3.30
N GLU A 104 3.49 -18.64 3.16
CA GLU A 104 2.96 -19.40 2.03
C GLU A 104 2.61 -18.51 0.81
N VAL A 105 2.60 -17.18 0.98
CA VAL A 105 2.32 -16.21 -0.08
C VAL A 105 3.55 -15.40 -0.41
N ASP A 106 3.62 -14.83 -1.61
CA ASP A 106 4.60 -13.82 -1.95
C ASP A 106 4.09 -12.44 -1.57
N ILE A 107 4.96 -11.64 -0.97
CA ILE A 107 4.60 -10.31 -0.47
C ILE A 107 5.48 -9.26 -1.15
N ILE A 108 4.83 -8.21 -1.66
CA ILE A 108 5.50 -7.03 -2.19
C ILE A 108 5.18 -5.88 -1.23
N VAL A 109 6.21 -5.36 -0.55
CA VAL A 109 6.07 -4.20 0.34
C VAL A 109 6.52 -2.95 -0.41
N GLY A 110 5.63 -1.98 -0.53
CA GLY A 110 5.94 -0.67 -1.09
C GLY A 110 6.39 0.30 -0.01
N ALA A 111 7.53 0.94 -0.21
CA ALA A 111 8.04 1.99 0.67
C ALA A 111 8.58 3.17 -0.12
N GLY A 112 8.24 4.37 0.32
CA GLY A 112 8.71 5.61 -0.29
C GLY A 112 9.95 6.18 0.39
N GLY A 113 10.48 7.26 -0.19
CA GLY A 113 11.55 8.05 0.38
C GLY A 113 12.84 8.07 -0.43
N PRO A 114 13.76 8.99 -0.10
CA PRO A 114 15.01 9.09 -0.82
C PRO A 114 15.84 7.82 -0.63
N ARG A 115 16.16 7.19 -1.74
CA ARG A 115 17.06 6.04 -1.78
C ARG A 115 18.49 6.54 -1.74
N LYS A 116 19.03 6.73 -0.55
CA LYS A 116 20.47 6.90 -0.39
C LYS A 116 21.06 5.59 0.08
N LEU A 117 21.68 4.88 -0.86
CA LEU A 117 22.50 3.71 -0.54
C LEU A 117 23.89 4.16 -0.14
N LYS A 118 24.31 3.76 1.06
CA LYS A 118 25.71 3.76 1.45
C LYS A 118 26.15 2.30 1.55
N GLY A 119 26.71 1.76 0.44
CA GLY A 119 26.86 0.31 0.28
C GLY A 119 25.47 -0.35 0.13
N ASP A 120 25.21 -1.42 0.88
CA ASP A 120 23.92 -2.14 0.90
C ASP A 120 22.93 -1.60 1.95
N THR A 121 23.20 -0.45 2.54
CA THR A 121 22.41 0.11 3.64
C THR A 121 21.66 1.36 3.20
N PHE A 122 20.35 1.38 3.46
CA PHE A 122 19.55 2.59 3.31
C PHE A 122 19.89 3.56 4.45
N THR A 123 20.27 4.77 4.10
CA THR A 123 20.69 5.77 5.09
C THR A 123 19.52 6.61 5.60
N ASP A 124 18.40 6.63 4.89
CA ASP A 124 17.28 7.51 5.17
C ASP A 124 15.96 7.02 4.55
N GLY A 125 14.85 7.59 5.02
CA GLY A 125 13.52 7.37 4.49
C GLY A 125 12.83 6.09 4.95
N ASP A 126 11.65 5.82 4.39
CA ASP A 126 10.82 4.67 4.77
C ASP A 126 11.49 3.33 4.40
N MET A 127 12.28 3.30 3.34
CA MET A 127 13.01 2.09 2.93
C MET A 127 13.91 1.55 4.05
N LYS A 128 14.50 2.42 4.87
CA LYS A 128 15.32 2.01 6.01
C LYS A 128 14.55 1.22 7.05
N ARG A 129 13.30 1.56 7.28
CA ARG A 129 12.43 0.87 8.25
C ARG A 129 12.15 -0.57 7.85
N TYR A 130 12.24 -0.88 6.55
CA TYR A 130 11.95 -2.19 5.97
C TYR A 130 13.20 -2.92 5.47
N GLU A 131 14.40 -2.40 5.75
CA GLU A 131 15.65 -2.98 5.25
C GLU A 131 15.92 -4.41 5.75
N SER A 132 15.31 -4.83 6.86
CA SER A 132 15.42 -6.21 7.35
C SER A 132 14.83 -7.23 6.39
N PHE A 133 13.89 -6.86 5.54
CA PHE A 133 13.40 -7.74 4.47
C PHE A 133 14.48 -8.09 3.46
N ILE A 134 15.45 -7.21 3.26
CA ILE A 134 16.59 -7.41 2.36
C ILE A 134 17.74 -8.07 3.12
N LYS A 135 18.09 -7.56 4.31
CA LYS A 135 19.23 -8.04 5.10
C LYS A 135 19.02 -9.44 5.69
N ASN A 136 17.77 -9.81 6.02
CA ASN A 136 17.42 -11.10 6.58
C ASN A 136 16.61 -11.93 5.55
N LYS A 137 17.15 -12.08 4.35
CA LYS A 137 16.48 -12.78 3.25
C LYS A 137 16.13 -14.23 3.59
N ASP A 138 16.92 -14.89 4.42
CA ASP A 138 16.65 -16.26 4.89
C ASP A 138 15.39 -16.33 5.75
N LYS A 139 15.10 -15.27 6.52
CA LYS A 139 13.89 -15.17 7.35
C LYS A 139 12.67 -14.73 6.53
N TYR A 140 12.89 -13.93 5.49
CA TYR A 140 11.84 -13.35 4.64
C TYR A 140 12.06 -13.68 3.15
N PRO A 141 12.18 -14.98 2.77
CA PRO A 141 12.48 -15.33 1.37
C PRO A 141 11.33 -14.98 0.43
N HIS A 142 10.11 -14.84 0.94
CA HIS A 142 8.86 -14.56 0.23
C HIS A 142 8.54 -13.07 0.11
N VAL A 143 9.38 -12.18 0.66
CA VAL A 143 9.14 -10.74 0.67
C VAL A 143 10.07 -10.02 -0.30
N THR A 144 9.48 -9.16 -1.13
CA THR A 144 10.19 -8.21 -1.99
C THR A 144 9.88 -6.80 -1.52
N LEU A 145 10.91 -5.99 -1.32
CA LEU A 145 10.78 -4.57 -1.01
C LEU A 145 10.87 -3.76 -2.30
N LYS A 146 9.80 -3.05 -2.63
CA LYS A 146 9.72 -2.19 -3.81
C LYS A 146 9.76 -0.73 -3.40
N GLU A 147 10.71 0.02 -3.96
CA GLU A 147 10.74 1.48 -3.83
C GLU A 147 9.59 2.08 -4.62
N ILE A 148 8.82 2.94 -3.95
CA ILE A 148 7.78 3.72 -4.58
C ILE A 148 8.39 5.03 -5.05
N GLU A 149 8.50 5.20 -6.36
CA GLU A 149 8.83 6.47 -6.95
C GLU A 149 7.60 7.38 -6.88
N SER A 150 7.72 8.46 -6.11
CA SER A 150 6.73 9.53 -6.17
C SER A 150 6.88 10.26 -7.50
N LYS A 151 6.00 9.99 -8.45
CA LYS A 151 5.91 10.75 -9.72
C LYS A 151 5.51 12.21 -9.49
N GLU A 152 4.93 12.50 -8.34
CA GLU A 152 4.59 13.84 -7.88
C GLU A 152 5.20 14.01 -6.49
N ASP A 153 6.06 15.00 -6.32
CA ASP A 153 6.65 15.36 -5.03
C ASP A 153 5.60 16.06 -4.15
N ILE A 154 4.56 15.30 -3.81
CA ILE A 154 3.45 15.77 -2.98
C ILE A 154 3.76 15.46 -1.54
N LYS A 155 4.29 16.43 -0.81
CA LYS A 155 4.50 16.34 0.63
C LYS A 155 3.18 16.55 1.38
N GLY A 156 2.92 15.73 2.40
CA GLY A 156 1.74 15.85 3.24
C GLY A 156 1.53 17.27 3.80
N GLU A 157 2.61 17.95 4.16
CA GLU A 157 2.58 19.35 4.61
C GLU A 157 2.00 20.30 3.56
N VAL A 158 2.39 20.14 2.30
CA VAL A 158 1.88 20.95 1.18
C VAL A 158 0.38 20.70 0.98
N VAL A 159 -0.04 19.45 1.02
CA VAL A 159 -1.45 19.07 0.85
C VAL A 159 -2.30 19.62 2.01
N ARG A 160 -1.84 19.49 3.25
CA ARG A 160 -2.56 20.03 4.42
C ARG A 160 -2.70 21.54 4.36
N ALA A 161 -1.66 22.26 3.91
CA ALA A 161 -1.73 23.70 3.70
C ALA A 161 -2.73 24.08 2.60
N ALA A 162 -2.74 23.32 1.50
CA ALA A 162 -3.70 23.52 0.40
C ALA A 162 -5.15 23.28 0.84
N ILE A 163 -5.41 22.28 1.66
CA ILE A 163 -6.74 22.01 2.24
C ILE A 163 -7.23 23.20 3.07
N LYS A 164 -6.37 23.77 3.90
CA LYS A 164 -6.70 24.95 4.69
C LYS A 164 -6.96 26.18 3.85
N ALA A 165 -6.22 26.35 2.76
CA ALA A 165 -6.35 27.50 1.89
C ALA A 165 -7.61 27.45 1.01
N ASN A 166 -7.84 26.32 0.35
CA ASN A 166 -9.01 26.07 -0.50
C ASN A 166 -9.15 24.58 -0.74
N ILE A 167 -10.14 23.96 -0.09
CA ILE A 167 -10.34 22.51 -0.17
C ILE A 167 -10.75 22.05 -1.58
N ASP A 168 -11.54 22.81 -2.29
CA ASP A 168 -11.99 22.42 -3.63
C ASP A 168 -10.82 22.37 -4.62
N ASP A 169 -9.91 23.33 -4.56
CA ASP A 169 -8.66 23.33 -5.35
C ASP A 169 -7.73 22.19 -4.91
N ALA A 170 -7.64 21.92 -3.60
CA ALA A 170 -6.83 20.83 -3.08
C ALA A 170 -7.32 19.46 -3.59
N LEU A 171 -8.64 19.23 -3.63
CA LEU A 171 -9.22 17.99 -4.16
C LEU A 171 -8.89 17.77 -5.64
N ILE A 172 -8.85 18.84 -6.43
CA ILE A 172 -8.49 18.76 -7.86
C ILE A 172 -6.99 18.44 -8.02
N ASN A 173 -6.14 19.10 -7.24
CA ASN A 173 -4.70 19.08 -7.45
C ASN A 173 -3.98 17.88 -6.80
N TYR A 174 -4.50 17.35 -5.69
CA TYR A 174 -3.75 16.40 -4.85
C TYR A 174 -4.46 15.08 -4.57
N PHE A 175 -5.69 14.91 -5.06
CA PHE A 175 -6.49 13.71 -4.84
C PHE A 175 -6.77 12.99 -6.15
N PRO A 176 -7.05 11.69 -6.14
CA PRO A 176 -7.41 10.95 -7.33
C PRO A 176 -8.67 11.51 -7.99
N ASP A 177 -8.81 11.32 -9.30
CA ASP A 177 -10.07 11.58 -9.98
C ASP A 177 -11.15 10.58 -9.53
N MET A 178 -12.30 11.09 -9.16
CA MET A 178 -13.39 10.31 -8.56
C MET A 178 -14.73 10.90 -8.95
N SER A 179 -15.82 10.19 -8.65
CA SER A 179 -17.17 10.75 -8.79
C SER A 179 -17.36 11.99 -7.90
N GLU A 180 -18.27 12.86 -8.29
CA GLU A 180 -18.60 14.04 -7.48
C GLU A 180 -19.12 13.66 -6.08
N THR A 181 -19.88 12.57 -5.98
CA THR A 181 -20.35 12.03 -4.68
C THR A 181 -19.18 11.66 -3.78
N ASP A 182 -18.14 10.99 -4.30
CA ASP A 182 -16.97 10.59 -3.52
C ASP A 182 -16.06 11.78 -3.18
N LYS A 183 -15.92 12.75 -4.09
CA LYS A 183 -15.25 14.03 -3.80
C LYS A 183 -15.93 14.77 -2.64
N ASP A 184 -17.25 14.84 -2.65
CA ASP A 184 -18.04 15.47 -1.59
C ASP A 184 -17.87 14.72 -0.26
N ALA A 185 -17.82 13.38 -0.29
CA ALA A 185 -17.58 12.56 0.89
C ALA A 185 -16.20 12.85 1.49
N ILE A 186 -15.15 12.95 0.68
CA ILE A 186 -13.79 13.28 1.13
C ILE A 186 -13.74 14.70 1.69
N LYS A 187 -14.38 15.66 1.03
CA LYS A 187 -14.50 17.02 1.55
C LYS A 187 -15.13 17.04 2.94
N SER A 188 -16.21 16.29 3.15
CA SER A 188 -16.89 16.19 4.45
C SER A 188 -15.98 15.56 5.52
N ILE A 189 -15.21 14.53 5.18
CA ILE A 189 -14.24 13.91 6.08
C ILE A 189 -13.17 14.92 6.50
N LEU A 190 -12.61 15.65 5.54
CA LEU A 190 -11.51 16.58 5.78
C LEU A 190 -11.94 17.87 6.50
N THR A 191 -13.20 18.23 6.44
CA THR A 191 -13.75 19.44 7.06
C THR A 191 -14.54 19.18 8.35
N ALA A 192 -14.65 17.92 8.74
CA ALA A 192 -15.32 17.54 10.00
C ALA A 192 -14.52 17.91 11.24
#